data_201002512eac0ca5318ff7e4982fa2c5
#
_entry.id   201002512eac0ca5318ff7e4982fa2c5
#
_cell.length_a   1.000
_cell.length_b   1.000
_cell.length_c   1.000
_cell.angle_alpha   90.00
_cell.angle_beta   90.00
_cell.angle_gamma   90.00
#
_symmetry.space_group_name_H-M   'P 1'
#
loop_
_entity.id
_entity.type
_entity.pdbx_description
1 polymer ?
#
loop_
_entity_poly.entity_id
_entity_poly.type
_entity_poly.pdbx_seq_one_letter_code
_entity_poly.pdbx_strand_id
1 'polypeptide(L)'
;MFIIEEELKKLPAKPGVYIMHGEKDEIIYVGKAISLKNRVRQYFQSSRNKGAKIERMVTHITRFEYIITDSELEALVLECNLIKEHRPKYNTMLKDDKSYPFIKVTVHEPYPRVLLARRMKKDKARYFGPYTSGGAVKDVIELVRKLYQVRSCNRSLPRDTGKDRPCLYYHMKQCKAPCQGYVSQEEYRKNINKVIKFLNGDFQDAISELMEKMQKASEEMRYEDAMEYRDLISSIRKIGERQKITGYGQEDRDIIAVAMDDSEDLRDQDAVVQVFFIRDGRLIGRDHFYLRVAKGDTKAQVLSSFLKQFYAGTPFIPSEIMLQSEIEDADIIEEWLSGRRKQKVHIRVPKKGTKEKLVELALENARMVLAKDRERIRREEGRTIGAVHEVEEWLGLKNVVRMEAYDISNISGFESVGSMVVYEKGRPKRSDYRKFKIKWVQGPNDYASMEEVLTRRFTHESNGEFDSFARLPDLILMDGGRGQVNIALKVLNELGISIPVCGMVKDDHHRTRGLYFNNVEIPIDTSGEGFRLITRIQDEAHRFAIEYHRSLRSREQVHSILDDIPGIGDTRRKALLRKFKSVENIRDASEKELAQTESMNARSARQVYEFFHKS
;
A
#
# COMPACT_ATOMS: atom_id res chain seq x y z
N MET A 1 41.67 -8.34 14.19
CA MET A 1 41.43 -7.65 12.90
C MET A 1 41.17 -8.70 11.86
N PHE A 2 40.05 -8.61 11.12
CA PHE A 2 39.67 -9.61 10.10
C PHE A 2 40.53 -9.37 8.84
N ILE A 3 41.40 -10.33 8.50
CA ILE A 3 42.29 -10.22 7.33
C ILE A 3 41.69 -11.12 6.23
N ILE A 4 41.06 -10.49 5.22
CA ILE A 4 40.34 -11.19 4.15
C ILE A 4 41.19 -12.27 3.48
N GLU A 5 42.45 -11.99 3.18
CA GLU A 5 43.35 -12.92 2.50
C GLU A 5 43.65 -14.19 3.32
N GLU A 6 43.72 -14.11 4.64
CA GLU A 6 43.91 -15.27 5.52
C GLU A 6 42.67 -16.10 5.65
N GLU A 7 41.50 -15.44 5.77
CA GLU A 7 40.22 -16.13 5.89
C GLU A 7 39.80 -16.82 4.58
N LEU A 8 40.19 -16.27 3.42
CA LEU A 8 39.99 -16.92 2.13
C LEU A 8 40.76 -18.26 2.03
N LYS A 9 41.88 -18.44 2.73
CA LYS A 9 42.63 -19.72 2.74
C LYS A 9 41.89 -20.81 3.51
N LYS A 10 41.10 -20.45 4.53
CA LYS A 10 40.38 -21.36 5.43
C LYS A 10 39.06 -21.88 4.83
N LEU A 11 38.60 -21.30 3.72
CA LEU A 11 37.33 -21.66 3.10
C LEU A 11 37.29 -23.11 2.65
N PRO A 12 36.24 -23.90 3.02
CA PRO A 12 36.09 -25.27 2.62
C PRO A 12 35.58 -25.39 1.17
N ALA A 13 35.96 -26.45 0.49
CA ALA A 13 35.42 -26.82 -0.82
C ALA A 13 34.09 -27.60 -0.68
N LYS A 14 33.16 -27.07 0.10
CA LYS A 14 31.84 -27.66 0.38
C LYS A 14 30.72 -26.69 -0.04
N PRO A 15 29.50 -27.19 -0.27
CA PRO A 15 28.32 -26.36 -0.47
C PRO A 15 28.03 -25.52 0.75
N GLY A 16 27.43 -24.35 0.55
CA GLY A 16 27.04 -23.49 1.66
C GLY A 16 26.61 -22.10 1.22
N VAL A 17 26.35 -21.27 2.21
CA VAL A 17 25.96 -19.86 2.06
C VAL A 17 27.05 -18.98 2.63
N TYR A 18 27.41 -17.91 1.93
CA TYR A 18 28.32 -16.88 2.40
C TYR A 18 27.60 -15.57 2.59
N ILE A 19 27.99 -14.83 3.62
CA ILE A 19 27.36 -13.59 4.08
C ILE A 19 28.44 -12.52 4.10
N MET A 20 28.25 -11.42 3.37
CA MET A 20 29.18 -10.30 3.29
C MET A 20 28.71 -9.16 4.17
N HIS A 21 29.63 -8.59 4.96
CA HIS A 21 29.37 -7.49 5.87
C HIS A 21 30.06 -6.21 5.43
N GLY A 22 29.40 -5.06 5.67
CA GLY A 22 29.90 -3.72 5.42
C GLY A 22 30.61 -3.10 6.61
N GLU A 23 30.94 -1.81 6.51
CA GLU A 23 31.72 -1.06 7.51
C GLU A 23 31.06 -0.99 8.89
N LYS A 24 29.74 -0.99 8.97
CA LYS A 24 28.94 -0.95 10.20
C LYS A 24 28.50 -2.34 10.67
N ASP A 25 29.16 -3.38 10.19
CA ASP A 25 28.83 -4.78 10.41
C ASP A 25 27.43 -5.21 9.90
N GLU A 26 26.81 -4.39 9.04
CA GLU A 26 25.56 -4.72 8.38
C GLU A 26 25.76 -5.79 7.30
N ILE A 27 24.80 -6.70 7.14
CA ILE A 27 24.79 -7.69 6.06
C ILE A 27 24.44 -6.97 4.75
N ILE A 28 25.43 -6.90 3.84
CA ILE A 28 25.27 -6.21 2.55
C ILE A 28 24.96 -7.15 1.40
N TYR A 29 25.33 -8.45 1.51
CA TYR A 29 25.06 -9.46 0.49
C TYR A 29 25.04 -10.86 1.09
N VAL A 30 24.15 -11.70 0.58
CA VAL A 30 24.06 -13.15 0.87
C VAL A 30 24.06 -13.90 -0.45
N GLY A 31 24.83 -14.99 -0.53
CA GLY A 31 24.86 -15.83 -1.73
C GLY A 31 25.17 -17.29 -1.43
N LYS A 32 24.62 -18.20 -2.25
CA LYS A 32 24.93 -19.63 -2.20
C LYS A 32 26.20 -19.98 -2.99
N ALA A 33 26.79 -21.09 -2.66
CA ALA A 33 27.90 -21.67 -3.41
C ALA A 33 27.84 -23.21 -3.41
N ILE A 34 28.18 -23.82 -4.53
CA ILE A 34 28.49 -25.26 -4.61
C ILE A 34 29.82 -25.57 -3.93
N SER A 35 30.76 -24.62 -4.05
CA SER A 35 32.06 -24.63 -3.36
C SER A 35 32.32 -23.23 -2.81
N LEU A 36 32.20 -23.10 -1.50
CA LEU A 36 32.47 -21.82 -0.81
C LEU A 36 33.85 -21.26 -1.15
N LYS A 37 34.87 -22.16 -1.17
CA LYS A 37 36.26 -21.81 -1.52
C LYS A 37 36.37 -21.14 -2.90
N ASN A 38 35.75 -21.72 -3.91
CA ASN A 38 35.85 -21.21 -5.27
C ASN A 38 35.03 -19.92 -5.45
N ARG A 39 33.80 -19.94 -4.96
CA ARG A 39 32.85 -18.83 -5.17
C ARG A 39 33.26 -17.54 -4.44
N VAL A 40 33.64 -17.64 -3.16
CA VAL A 40 34.02 -16.47 -2.39
C VAL A 40 35.36 -15.87 -2.87
N ARG A 41 36.32 -16.71 -3.25
CA ARG A 41 37.58 -16.24 -3.82
C ARG A 41 37.41 -15.44 -5.11
N GLN A 42 36.45 -15.79 -5.97
CA GLN A 42 36.17 -15.09 -7.22
C GLN A 42 35.87 -13.59 -7.01
N TYR A 43 35.28 -13.22 -5.88
CA TYR A 43 35.01 -11.81 -5.58
C TYR A 43 36.29 -10.98 -5.33
N PHE A 44 37.35 -11.59 -4.80
CA PHE A 44 38.59 -10.90 -4.39
C PHE A 44 39.74 -11.06 -5.38
N GLN A 45 39.60 -11.90 -6.43
CA GLN A 45 40.61 -12.05 -7.48
C GLN A 45 40.59 -10.84 -8.43
N SER A 46 41.79 -10.36 -8.82
CA SER A 46 41.95 -9.15 -9.67
C SER A 46 41.62 -9.33 -11.16
N SER A 47 41.14 -10.49 -11.61
CA SER A 47 40.93 -10.78 -13.01
C SER A 47 39.48 -10.61 -13.47
N ARG A 48 39.32 -9.72 -14.47
CA ARG A 48 38.31 -9.64 -15.54
C ARG A 48 36.84 -9.44 -15.18
N ASN A 49 36.28 -8.34 -15.72
CA ASN A 49 34.83 -8.08 -15.94
C ASN A 49 33.88 -8.59 -14.85
N LYS A 50 34.06 -8.12 -13.62
CA LYS A 50 33.18 -8.51 -12.50
C LYS A 50 31.79 -7.84 -12.57
N GLY A 51 31.58 -6.93 -13.48
CA GLY A 51 30.40 -6.07 -13.49
C GLY A 51 30.43 -5.00 -12.40
N ALA A 52 29.94 -3.80 -12.69
CA ALA A 52 30.02 -2.62 -11.83
C ALA A 52 29.40 -2.84 -10.42
N LYS A 53 28.42 -3.72 -10.30
CA LYS A 53 27.79 -4.12 -9.02
C LYS A 53 28.76 -4.84 -8.10
N ILE A 54 29.42 -5.87 -8.61
CA ILE A 54 30.34 -6.71 -7.83
C ILE A 54 31.55 -5.90 -7.42
N GLU A 55 32.10 -5.09 -8.32
CA GLU A 55 33.23 -4.20 -8.01
C GLU A 55 32.87 -3.23 -6.87
N ARG A 56 31.71 -2.56 -6.97
CA ARG A 56 31.25 -1.66 -5.91
C ARG A 56 30.94 -2.39 -4.60
N MET A 57 30.38 -3.59 -4.66
CA MET A 57 30.12 -4.41 -3.48
C MET A 57 31.43 -4.78 -2.78
N VAL A 58 32.41 -5.24 -3.55
CA VAL A 58 33.72 -5.68 -3.01
C VAL A 58 34.44 -4.55 -2.27
N THR A 59 34.32 -3.28 -2.73
CA THR A 59 34.92 -2.13 -2.02
C THR A 59 34.28 -1.85 -0.66
N HIS A 60 33.08 -2.34 -0.40
CA HIS A 60 32.37 -2.15 0.86
C HIS A 60 32.45 -3.37 1.79
N ILE A 61 33.05 -4.49 1.35
CA ILE A 61 33.17 -5.68 2.18
C ILE A 61 34.31 -5.50 3.19
N THR A 62 33.98 -5.55 4.47
CA THR A 62 34.96 -5.52 5.56
C THR A 62 35.27 -6.89 6.13
N ARG A 63 34.27 -7.78 6.13
CA ARG A 63 34.41 -9.18 6.55
C ARG A 63 33.36 -10.06 5.86
N PHE A 64 33.57 -11.37 5.93
CA PHE A 64 32.55 -12.32 5.50
C PHE A 64 32.44 -13.47 6.51
N GLU A 65 31.27 -14.08 6.52
CA GLU A 65 30.96 -15.31 7.24
C GLU A 65 30.47 -16.37 6.25
N TYR A 66 30.48 -17.63 6.65
CA TYR A 66 29.91 -18.71 5.84
C TYR A 66 29.28 -19.78 6.71
N ILE A 67 28.27 -20.45 6.15
CA ILE A 67 27.56 -21.59 6.74
C ILE A 67 27.70 -22.74 5.76
N ILE A 68 28.25 -23.86 6.22
CA ILE A 68 28.37 -25.08 5.42
C ILE A 68 27.02 -25.80 5.44
N THR A 69 26.61 -26.34 4.30
CA THR A 69 25.42 -27.18 4.14
C THR A 69 25.78 -28.54 3.57
N ASP A 70 24.90 -29.51 3.75
CA ASP A 70 25.12 -30.87 3.23
C ASP A 70 24.87 -30.98 1.73
N SER A 71 24.06 -30.09 1.17
CA SER A 71 23.73 -30.05 -0.24
C SER A 71 23.59 -28.61 -0.78
N GLU A 72 23.67 -28.49 -2.11
CA GLU A 72 23.39 -27.21 -2.78
C GLU A 72 21.92 -26.78 -2.62
N LEU A 73 21.00 -27.77 -2.54
CA LEU A 73 19.59 -27.50 -2.28
C LEU A 73 19.37 -26.85 -0.91
N GLU A 74 20.06 -27.33 0.13
CA GLU A 74 20.02 -26.70 1.44
C GLU A 74 20.62 -25.30 1.43
N ALA A 75 21.73 -25.10 0.70
CA ALA A 75 22.32 -23.78 0.51
C ALA A 75 21.32 -22.82 -0.15
N LEU A 76 20.57 -23.26 -1.17
CA LEU A 76 19.54 -22.47 -1.83
C LEU A 76 18.43 -22.03 -0.86
N VAL A 77 17.92 -22.98 -0.06
CA VAL A 77 16.85 -22.69 0.91
C VAL A 77 17.33 -21.72 1.99
N LEU A 78 18.55 -21.94 2.48
CA LEU A 78 19.16 -21.08 3.50
C LEU A 78 19.44 -19.68 2.96
N GLU A 79 19.97 -19.54 1.73
CA GLU A 79 20.14 -18.26 1.03
C GLU A 79 18.81 -17.49 0.97
N CYS A 80 17.72 -18.14 0.53
CA CYS A 80 16.40 -17.53 0.44
C CYS A 80 15.90 -17.01 1.79
N ASN A 81 16.09 -17.77 2.86
CA ASN A 81 15.66 -17.37 4.20
C ASN A 81 16.46 -16.18 4.72
N LEU A 82 17.78 -16.21 4.59
CA LEU A 82 18.67 -15.13 5.02
C LEU A 82 18.43 -13.83 4.23
N ILE A 83 18.22 -13.91 2.92
CA ILE A 83 17.87 -12.74 2.11
C ILE A 83 16.53 -12.14 2.58
N LYS A 84 15.54 -12.97 2.87
CA LYS A 84 14.24 -12.50 3.36
C LYS A 84 14.32 -11.83 4.73
N GLU A 85 15.12 -12.39 5.64
CA GLU A 85 15.32 -11.92 7.00
C GLU A 85 16.10 -10.60 7.06
N HIS A 86 17.27 -10.56 6.40
CA HIS A 86 18.22 -9.45 6.52
C HIS A 86 18.05 -8.37 5.45
N ARG A 87 17.36 -8.64 4.34
CA ARG A 87 17.14 -7.72 3.21
C ARG A 87 18.40 -6.99 2.75
N PRO A 88 19.47 -7.71 2.36
CA PRO A 88 20.77 -7.10 2.09
C PRO A 88 20.72 -6.15 0.89
N LYS A 89 21.48 -5.06 0.98
CA LYS A 89 21.48 -3.97 -0.01
C LYS A 89 21.82 -4.42 -1.43
N TYR A 90 22.75 -5.37 -1.59
CA TYR A 90 23.22 -5.84 -2.90
C TYR A 90 22.50 -7.07 -3.42
N ASN A 91 21.51 -7.61 -2.70
CA ASN A 91 20.65 -8.64 -3.26
C ASN A 91 19.46 -8.04 -3.99
N THR A 92 19.05 -8.67 -5.09
CA THR A 92 17.79 -8.32 -5.76
C THR A 92 16.62 -8.66 -4.84
N MET A 93 15.71 -7.71 -4.62
CA MET A 93 14.64 -7.83 -3.63
C MET A 93 13.28 -7.53 -4.24
N LEU A 94 12.29 -8.34 -3.88
CA LEU A 94 10.89 -8.01 -4.08
C LEU A 94 10.49 -6.81 -3.19
N LYS A 95 9.91 -5.77 -3.81
CA LYS A 95 9.42 -4.59 -3.08
C LYS A 95 8.14 -4.88 -2.31
N ASP A 96 7.29 -5.79 -2.81
CA ASP A 96 5.97 -6.11 -2.26
C ASP A 96 5.86 -7.59 -1.92
N ASP A 97 5.44 -7.92 -0.69
CA ASP A 97 5.06 -9.28 -0.26
C ASP A 97 3.55 -9.45 -0.45
N LYS A 98 3.12 -9.73 -1.69
CA LYS A 98 1.69 -9.89 -2.03
C LYS A 98 1.19 -11.26 -1.60
N SER A 99 0.15 -11.29 -0.77
CA SER A 99 -0.57 -12.53 -0.44
C SER A 99 -1.78 -12.69 -1.34
N TYR A 100 -1.85 -13.79 -2.09
CA TYR A 100 -2.96 -14.09 -2.99
C TYR A 100 -4.09 -14.79 -2.25
N PRO A 101 -5.34 -14.32 -2.40
CA PRO A 101 -6.49 -15.02 -1.87
C PRO A 101 -6.88 -16.21 -2.75
N PHE A 102 -7.50 -17.19 -2.10
CA PHE A 102 -8.03 -18.42 -2.68
C PHE A 102 -9.51 -18.56 -2.34
N ILE A 103 -10.25 -19.29 -3.17
CA ILE A 103 -11.55 -19.83 -2.81
C ILE A 103 -11.33 -21.21 -2.21
N LYS A 104 -11.77 -21.39 -0.97
CA LYS A 104 -11.69 -22.64 -0.24
C LYS A 104 -13.04 -23.32 -0.19
N VAL A 105 -13.12 -24.58 -0.63
CA VAL A 105 -14.29 -25.44 -0.50
C VAL A 105 -14.00 -26.54 0.52
N THR A 106 -14.73 -26.56 1.63
CA THR A 106 -14.49 -27.50 2.75
C THR A 106 -15.10 -28.88 2.48
N VAL A 107 -14.64 -29.56 1.43
CA VAL A 107 -15.22 -30.83 0.94
C VAL A 107 -15.25 -31.96 1.96
N HIS A 108 -14.47 -31.86 3.03
CA HIS A 108 -14.43 -32.85 4.13
C HIS A 108 -15.58 -32.67 5.12
N GLU A 109 -16.27 -31.50 5.13
CA GLU A 109 -17.44 -31.29 5.99
C GLU A 109 -18.68 -32.02 5.43
N PRO A 110 -19.61 -32.51 6.27
CA PRO A 110 -20.88 -33.08 5.80
C PRO A 110 -21.68 -32.12 4.91
N TYR A 111 -21.69 -30.83 5.27
CA TYR A 111 -22.24 -29.73 4.49
C TYR A 111 -21.13 -28.72 4.15
N PRO A 112 -20.40 -28.90 3.05
CA PRO A 112 -19.27 -28.05 2.70
C PRO A 112 -19.62 -26.55 2.57
N ARG A 113 -18.64 -25.69 2.83
CA ARG A 113 -18.72 -24.24 2.71
C ARG A 113 -17.81 -23.72 1.60
N VAL A 114 -18.17 -22.58 1.04
CA VAL A 114 -17.34 -21.83 0.09
C VAL A 114 -16.87 -20.55 0.77
N LEU A 115 -15.55 -20.42 0.98
CA LEU A 115 -14.95 -19.39 1.84
C LEU A 115 -13.76 -18.74 1.12
N LEU A 116 -13.50 -17.47 1.45
CA LEU A 116 -12.24 -16.82 1.10
C LEU A 116 -11.13 -17.31 2.05
N ALA A 117 -9.99 -17.71 1.51
CA ALA A 117 -8.81 -18.06 2.26
C ALA A 117 -7.60 -17.27 1.76
N ARG A 118 -6.81 -16.71 2.68
CA ARG A 118 -5.55 -16.02 2.35
C ARG A 118 -4.34 -16.93 2.36
N ARG A 119 -4.46 -18.12 2.95
CA ARG A 119 -3.40 -19.14 3.05
C ARG A 119 -3.99 -20.52 2.83
N MET A 120 -3.30 -21.34 2.09
CA MET A 120 -3.64 -22.77 1.99
C MET A 120 -3.19 -23.50 3.27
N LYS A 121 -4.07 -24.38 3.78
CA LYS A 121 -3.77 -25.23 4.93
C LYS A 121 -3.85 -26.71 4.50
N LYS A 122 -3.17 -27.60 5.21
CA LYS A 122 -3.27 -29.05 5.01
C LYS A 122 -4.51 -29.60 5.75
N ASP A 123 -5.71 -29.22 5.30
CA ASP A 123 -6.99 -29.48 5.99
C ASP A 123 -8.00 -30.26 5.14
N LYS A 124 -7.53 -30.98 4.12
CA LYS A 124 -8.36 -31.76 3.19
C LYS A 124 -9.42 -30.95 2.43
N ALA A 125 -9.39 -29.62 2.46
CA ALA A 125 -10.24 -28.75 1.66
C ALA A 125 -9.68 -28.61 0.24
N ARG A 126 -10.54 -28.26 -0.73
CA ARG A 126 -10.08 -27.90 -2.07
C ARG A 126 -9.91 -26.39 -2.15
N TYR A 127 -8.80 -25.97 -2.77
CA TYR A 127 -8.47 -24.55 -2.95
C TYR A 127 -8.41 -24.23 -4.44
N PHE A 128 -9.03 -23.12 -4.81
CA PHE A 128 -9.07 -22.61 -6.19
C PHE A 128 -8.40 -21.23 -6.22
N GLY A 129 -7.55 -20.97 -7.20
CA GLY A 129 -6.75 -19.76 -7.33
C GLY A 129 -5.29 -20.05 -7.67
N PRO A 130 -4.35 -19.11 -7.46
CA PRO A 130 -4.52 -17.82 -6.76
C PRO A 130 -5.33 -16.78 -7.56
N TYR A 131 -6.10 -15.94 -6.87
CA TYR A 131 -6.78 -14.79 -7.46
C TYR A 131 -5.98 -13.51 -7.20
N THR A 132 -6.07 -12.56 -8.10
CA THR A 132 -5.29 -11.30 -8.03
C THR A 132 -5.81 -10.32 -7.00
N SER A 133 -7.09 -10.41 -6.60
CA SER A 133 -7.66 -9.53 -5.57
C SER A 133 -8.70 -10.23 -4.70
N GLY A 134 -8.78 -9.78 -3.44
CA GLY A 134 -9.83 -10.25 -2.51
C GLY A 134 -11.24 -9.84 -2.94
N GLY A 135 -11.39 -8.74 -3.69
CA GLY A 135 -12.65 -8.32 -4.30
C GLY A 135 -13.15 -9.34 -5.30
N ALA A 136 -12.32 -9.72 -6.27
CA ALA A 136 -12.67 -10.72 -7.28
C ALA A 136 -13.11 -12.06 -6.65
N VAL A 137 -12.43 -12.49 -5.56
CA VAL A 137 -12.85 -13.72 -4.84
C VAL A 137 -14.21 -13.56 -4.19
N LYS A 138 -14.50 -12.40 -3.57
CA LYS A 138 -15.81 -12.15 -2.96
C LYS A 138 -16.93 -12.15 -3.99
N ASP A 139 -16.70 -11.51 -5.15
CA ASP A 139 -17.68 -11.46 -6.25
C ASP A 139 -17.99 -12.88 -6.76
N VAL A 140 -16.97 -13.72 -6.93
CA VAL A 140 -17.17 -15.14 -7.36
C VAL A 140 -17.90 -15.94 -6.27
N ILE A 141 -17.57 -15.78 -4.98
CA ILE A 141 -18.26 -16.47 -3.88
C ILE A 141 -19.72 -16.03 -3.80
N GLU A 142 -20.00 -14.75 -4.00
CA GLU A 142 -21.37 -14.22 -4.00
C GLU A 142 -22.17 -14.81 -5.17
N LEU A 143 -21.60 -14.82 -6.37
CA LEU A 143 -22.21 -15.44 -7.54
C LEU A 143 -22.48 -16.94 -7.31
N VAL A 144 -21.53 -17.69 -6.79
CA VAL A 144 -21.68 -19.11 -6.46
C VAL A 144 -22.80 -19.34 -5.44
N ARG A 145 -22.96 -18.45 -4.44
CA ARG A 145 -24.08 -18.54 -3.50
C ARG A 145 -25.44 -18.28 -4.16
N LYS A 146 -25.53 -17.30 -5.03
CA LYS A 146 -26.76 -17.02 -5.79
C LYS A 146 -27.15 -18.20 -6.70
N LEU A 147 -26.15 -18.82 -7.35
CA LEU A 147 -26.38 -19.93 -8.27
C LEU A 147 -26.73 -21.25 -7.57
N TYR A 148 -26.00 -21.61 -6.53
CA TYR A 148 -26.03 -22.95 -5.97
C TYR A 148 -26.55 -23.01 -4.53
N GLN A 149 -26.90 -21.89 -3.92
CA GLN A 149 -27.48 -21.74 -2.59
C GLN A 149 -26.70 -22.47 -1.48
N VAL A 150 -25.36 -22.29 -1.50
CA VAL A 150 -24.46 -22.94 -0.55
C VAL A 150 -24.20 -22.06 0.68
N ARG A 151 -24.03 -22.71 1.85
CA ARG A 151 -23.81 -22.01 3.11
C ARG A 151 -22.45 -21.36 3.23
N SER A 152 -22.37 -20.26 4.00
CA SER A 152 -21.11 -19.62 4.41
C SER A 152 -20.95 -19.51 5.94
N CYS A 153 -21.96 -19.91 6.72
CA CYS A 153 -21.97 -19.79 8.18
C CYS A 153 -20.99 -20.76 8.87
N ASN A 154 -20.61 -20.42 10.12
CA ASN A 154 -19.66 -21.20 10.92
C ASN A 154 -20.31 -22.30 11.79
N ARG A 155 -21.62 -22.59 11.61
CA ARG A 155 -22.32 -23.63 12.37
C ARG A 155 -21.72 -25.01 12.11
N SER A 156 -21.60 -25.83 13.16
CA SER A 156 -21.10 -27.20 13.06
C SER A 156 -22.26 -28.15 12.73
N LEU A 157 -22.46 -28.45 11.44
CA LEU A 157 -23.53 -29.32 10.98
C LEU A 157 -23.01 -30.78 10.82
N PRO A 158 -23.80 -31.79 11.22
CA PRO A 158 -25.23 -31.74 11.61
C PRO A 158 -25.50 -31.41 13.08
N ARG A 159 -24.49 -31.25 13.96
CA ARG A 159 -24.69 -31.07 15.42
C ARG A 159 -25.58 -29.88 15.80
N ASP A 160 -25.55 -28.81 15.02
CA ASP A 160 -26.28 -27.56 15.28
C ASP A 160 -27.56 -27.45 14.44
N THR A 161 -28.09 -28.56 13.90
CA THR A 161 -29.33 -28.57 13.13
C THR A 161 -30.52 -28.30 14.05
N GLY A 162 -31.40 -27.39 13.65
CA GLY A 162 -32.66 -27.06 14.37
C GLY A 162 -32.49 -26.16 15.60
N LYS A 163 -31.27 -25.74 15.98
CA LYS A 163 -31.05 -24.93 17.19
C LYS A 163 -31.54 -23.49 17.10
N ASP A 164 -31.46 -22.91 15.92
CA ASP A 164 -31.78 -21.50 15.69
C ASP A 164 -32.66 -21.33 14.44
N ARG A 165 -33.31 -20.18 14.28
CA ARG A 165 -34.07 -19.83 13.07
C ARG A 165 -33.18 -19.75 11.84
N PRO A 166 -33.74 -19.94 10.61
CA PRO A 166 -33.01 -19.71 9.36
C PRO A 166 -32.47 -18.27 9.30
N CYS A 167 -31.25 -18.11 8.79
CA CYS A 167 -30.63 -16.80 8.67
C CYS A 167 -31.12 -16.06 7.41
N LEU A 168 -30.77 -14.78 7.29
CA LEU A 168 -31.13 -13.91 6.17
C LEU A 168 -30.82 -14.52 4.80
N TYR A 169 -29.69 -15.23 4.65
CA TYR A 169 -29.33 -15.87 3.38
C TYR A 169 -30.32 -16.93 2.88
N TYR A 170 -31.07 -17.57 3.77
CA TYR A 170 -32.17 -18.46 3.37
C TYR A 170 -33.32 -17.65 2.76
N HIS A 171 -33.73 -16.58 3.43
CA HIS A 171 -34.82 -15.71 2.94
C HIS A 171 -34.45 -15.00 1.62
N MET A 172 -33.15 -14.68 1.42
CA MET A 172 -32.61 -14.14 0.18
C MET A 172 -32.37 -15.20 -0.91
N LYS A 173 -32.82 -16.45 -0.73
CA LYS A 173 -32.60 -17.57 -1.65
C LYS A 173 -31.12 -17.85 -1.99
N GLN A 174 -30.20 -17.52 -1.08
CA GLN A 174 -28.75 -17.73 -1.23
C GLN A 174 -28.22 -18.91 -0.41
N CYS A 175 -29.07 -19.62 0.33
CA CYS A 175 -28.73 -20.81 1.11
C CYS A 175 -29.94 -21.71 1.25
N LYS A 176 -29.79 -23.02 1.05
CA LYS A 176 -30.87 -24.02 1.25
C LYS A 176 -31.13 -24.38 2.71
N ALA A 177 -30.59 -23.63 3.67
CA ALA A 177 -30.72 -23.84 5.11
C ALA A 177 -30.47 -25.29 5.59
N PRO A 178 -29.32 -25.90 5.32
CA PRO A 178 -29.02 -27.22 5.87
C PRO A 178 -29.01 -27.23 7.40
N CYS A 179 -28.88 -26.06 8.02
CA CYS A 179 -29.01 -25.89 9.48
C CYS A 179 -30.42 -26.10 10.01
N GLN A 180 -31.44 -26.20 9.14
CA GLN A 180 -32.83 -26.52 9.50
C GLN A 180 -33.23 -27.91 9.01
N GLY A 181 -32.31 -28.61 8.33
CA GLY A 181 -32.66 -29.91 7.73
C GLY A 181 -33.51 -29.81 6.45
N TYR A 182 -33.65 -28.59 5.85
CA TYR A 182 -34.47 -28.37 4.64
C TYR A 182 -33.86 -28.97 3.37
N VAL A 183 -32.64 -29.43 3.43
CA VAL A 183 -31.95 -30.11 2.33
C VAL A 183 -31.16 -31.31 2.87
N SER A 184 -31.23 -32.45 2.16
CA SER A 184 -30.46 -33.63 2.49
C SER A 184 -28.96 -33.42 2.22
N GLN A 185 -28.12 -34.21 2.87
CA GLN A 185 -26.67 -34.16 2.65
C GLN A 185 -26.31 -34.53 1.20
N GLU A 186 -27.02 -35.49 0.61
CA GLU A 186 -26.80 -35.92 -0.77
C GLU A 186 -27.15 -34.82 -1.78
N GLU A 187 -28.31 -34.20 -1.63
CA GLU A 187 -28.73 -33.11 -2.51
C GLU A 187 -27.80 -31.90 -2.36
N TYR A 188 -27.40 -31.56 -1.13
CA TYR A 188 -26.47 -30.49 -0.89
C TYR A 188 -25.10 -30.77 -1.52
N ARG A 189 -24.65 -32.02 -1.47
CA ARG A 189 -23.38 -32.46 -2.08
C ARG A 189 -23.42 -32.40 -3.62
N LYS A 190 -24.58 -32.64 -4.25
CA LYS A 190 -24.76 -32.42 -5.70
C LYS A 190 -24.52 -30.95 -6.06
N ASN A 191 -25.03 -30.02 -5.25
CA ASN A 191 -24.78 -28.57 -5.47
C ASN A 191 -23.30 -28.22 -5.31
N ILE A 192 -22.61 -28.77 -4.31
CA ILE A 192 -21.17 -28.57 -4.12
C ILE A 192 -20.36 -29.11 -5.32
N ASN A 193 -20.75 -30.23 -5.92
CA ASN A 193 -20.10 -30.73 -7.12
C ASN A 193 -20.29 -29.79 -8.32
N LYS A 194 -21.49 -29.16 -8.47
CA LYS A 194 -21.73 -28.11 -9.47
C LYS A 194 -20.83 -26.89 -9.19
N VAL A 195 -20.68 -26.48 -7.92
CA VAL A 195 -19.75 -25.40 -7.52
C VAL A 195 -18.31 -25.72 -7.92
N ILE A 196 -17.85 -26.95 -7.68
CA ILE A 196 -16.50 -27.38 -8.03
C ILE A 196 -16.28 -27.34 -9.54
N LYS A 197 -17.26 -27.82 -10.34
CA LYS A 197 -17.23 -27.71 -11.81
C LYS A 197 -17.15 -26.26 -12.26
N PHE A 198 -18.01 -25.39 -11.70
CA PHE A 198 -18.00 -23.96 -11.98
C PHE A 198 -16.67 -23.29 -11.67
N LEU A 199 -16.07 -23.58 -10.50
CA LEU A 199 -14.77 -23.04 -10.10
C LEU A 199 -13.60 -23.58 -10.96
N ASN A 200 -13.76 -24.73 -11.55
CA ASN A 200 -12.86 -25.27 -12.58
C ASN A 200 -13.10 -24.64 -13.97
N GLY A 201 -14.08 -23.71 -14.09
CA GLY A 201 -14.36 -22.95 -15.30
C GLY A 201 -15.31 -23.65 -16.28
N ASP A 202 -16.00 -24.70 -15.86
CA ASP A 202 -17.09 -25.29 -16.61
C ASP A 202 -18.39 -24.52 -16.33
N PHE A 203 -18.68 -23.55 -17.19
CA PHE A 203 -19.83 -22.64 -17.05
C PHE A 203 -21.03 -23.06 -17.88
N GLN A 204 -20.88 -24.03 -18.80
CA GLN A 204 -21.92 -24.35 -19.78
C GLN A 204 -23.19 -24.89 -19.11
N ASP A 205 -23.03 -25.83 -18.18
CA ASP A 205 -24.17 -26.40 -17.43
C ASP A 205 -24.95 -25.30 -16.69
N ALA A 206 -24.25 -24.34 -16.07
CA ALA A 206 -24.85 -23.24 -15.32
C ALA A 206 -25.58 -22.26 -16.26
N ILE A 207 -25.00 -21.93 -17.41
CA ILE A 207 -25.61 -21.02 -18.40
C ILE A 207 -26.84 -21.67 -18.99
N SER A 208 -26.80 -22.95 -19.36
CA SER A 208 -27.96 -23.67 -19.93
C SER A 208 -29.12 -23.73 -18.93
N GLU A 209 -28.85 -24.09 -17.67
CA GLU A 209 -29.87 -24.13 -16.61
C GLU A 209 -30.50 -22.74 -16.35
N LEU A 210 -29.71 -21.68 -16.41
CA LEU A 210 -30.21 -20.32 -16.25
C LEU A 210 -31.01 -19.84 -17.47
N MET A 211 -30.63 -20.23 -18.70
CA MET A 211 -31.37 -19.91 -19.91
C MET A 211 -32.77 -20.55 -19.90
N GLU A 212 -32.87 -21.82 -19.50
CA GLU A 212 -34.15 -22.51 -19.34
C GLU A 212 -35.05 -21.81 -18.30
N LYS A 213 -34.46 -21.44 -17.14
CA LYS A 213 -35.20 -20.72 -16.09
C LYS A 213 -35.66 -19.33 -16.56
N MET A 214 -34.81 -18.63 -17.30
CA MET A 214 -35.10 -17.31 -17.86
C MET A 214 -36.26 -17.38 -18.85
N GLN A 215 -36.22 -18.35 -19.75
CA GLN A 215 -37.27 -18.55 -20.74
C GLN A 215 -38.62 -18.90 -20.07
N LYS A 216 -38.61 -19.85 -19.13
CA LYS A 216 -39.79 -20.22 -18.36
C LYS A 216 -40.40 -19.05 -17.58
N ALA A 217 -39.54 -18.26 -16.91
CA ALA A 217 -39.98 -17.05 -16.19
C ALA A 217 -40.58 -16.00 -17.13
N SER A 218 -40.04 -15.87 -18.34
CA SER A 218 -40.58 -14.98 -19.38
C SER A 218 -41.96 -15.46 -19.90
N GLU A 219 -42.11 -16.77 -20.15
CA GLU A 219 -43.38 -17.38 -20.56
C GLU A 219 -44.48 -17.22 -19.48
N GLU A 220 -44.09 -17.30 -18.20
CA GLU A 220 -44.96 -17.09 -17.04
C GLU A 220 -45.14 -15.60 -16.69
N MET A 221 -44.66 -14.65 -17.51
CA MET A 221 -44.72 -13.19 -17.34
C MET A 221 -44.04 -12.68 -16.04
N ARG A 222 -43.15 -13.47 -15.45
CA ARG A 222 -42.33 -13.10 -14.27
C ARG A 222 -41.06 -12.39 -14.72
N TYR A 223 -41.24 -11.18 -15.25
CA TYR A 223 -40.13 -10.42 -15.88
C TYR A 223 -39.00 -10.04 -14.94
N GLU A 224 -39.26 -9.81 -13.67
CA GLU A 224 -38.22 -9.55 -12.67
C GLU A 224 -37.30 -10.76 -12.49
N ASP A 225 -37.85 -11.97 -12.36
CA ASP A 225 -37.09 -13.21 -12.28
C ASP A 225 -36.28 -13.45 -13.57
N ALA A 226 -36.90 -13.22 -14.73
CA ALA A 226 -36.22 -13.36 -16.03
C ALA A 226 -35.03 -12.39 -16.15
N MET A 227 -35.19 -11.15 -15.66
CA MET A 227 -34.11 -10.15 -15.63
C MET A 227 -32.98 -10.57 -14.69
N GLU A 228 -33.28 -11.12 -13.51
CA GLU A 228 -32.28 -11.66 -12.58
C GLU A 228 -31.47 -12.79 -13.23
N TYR A 229 -32.11 -13.74 -13.90
CA TYR A 229 -31.39 -14.82 -14.61
C TYR A 229 -30.52 -14.30 -15.74
N ARG A 230 -30.99 -13.32 -16.52
CA ARG A 230 -30.20 -12.66 -17.57
C ARG A 230 -28.91 -12.01 -16.99
N ASP A 231 -29.05 -11.32 -15.87
CA ASP A 231 -27.93 -10.63 -15.21
C ASP A 231 -26.90 -11.61 -14.62
N LEU A 232 -27.37 -12.76 -14.11
CA LEU A 232 -26.53 -13.88 -13.70
C LEU A 232 -25.75 -14.46 -14.88
N ILE A 233 -26.40 -14.71 -16.02
CA ILE A 233 -25.77 -15.19 -17.27
C ILE A 233 -24.70 -14.20 -17.74
N SER A 234 -25.01 -12.89 -17.73
CA SER A 234 -24.06 -11.84 -18.09
C SER A 234 -22.83 -11.85 -17.17
N SER A 235 -23.06 -12.01 -15.86
CA SER A 235 -21.98 -12.09 -14.87
C SER A 235 -21.08 -13.31 -15.09
N ILE A 236 -21.66 -14.48 -15.38
CA ILE A 236 -20.91 -15.69 -15.71
C ILE A 236 -20.08 -15.49 -16.99
N ARG A 237 -20.67 -14.91 -18.04
CA ARG A 237 -19.96 -14.61 -19.29
C ARG A 237 -18.80 -13.68 -19.09
N LYS A 238 -18.94 -12.61 -18.30
CA LYS A 238 -17.84 -11.69 -17.96
C LYS A 238 -16.70 -12.39 -17.23
N ILE A 239 -16.99 -13.35 -16.35
CA ILE A 239 -15.96 -14.17 -15.71
C ILE A 239 -15.30 -15.08 -16.73
N GLY A 240 -16.09 -15.72 -17.61
CA GLY A 240 -15.59 -16.61 -18.67
C GLY A 240 -14.77 -15.88 -19.73
N GLU A 241 -15.11 -14.64 -20.10
CA GLU A 241 -14.34 -13.82 -21.05
C GLU A 241 -12.98 -13.42 -20.51
N ARG A 242 -12.87 -13.13 -19.22
CA ARG A 242 -11.57 -12.89 -18.56
C ARG A 242 -10.67 -14.12 -18.53
N GLN A 243 -11.24 -15.33 -18.76
CA GLN A 243 -10.53 -16.60 -18.75
C GLN A 243 -10.26 -17.16 -20.17
N LYS A 244 -10.62 -16.43 -21.23
CA LYS A 244 -10.49 -16.86 -22.64
C LYS A 244 -9.08 -16.77 -23.22
N ILE A 245 -8.07 -17.27 -22.54
CA ILE A 245 -6.88 -17.76 -23.25
C ILE A 245 -6.99 -19.28 -23.22
N THR A 246 -7.67 -19.83 -24.21
CA THR A 246 -8.03 -21.23 -24.31
C THR A 246 -7.05 -21.96 -25.24
N GLY A 247 -6.72 -23.20 -24.91
CA GLY A 247 -6.19 -24.16 -25.88
C GLY A 247 -4.88 -24.82 -25.56
N TYR A 248 -4.36 -24.81 -24.32
CA TYR A 248 -3.02 -25.32 -24.02
C TYR A 248 -2.99 -26.44 -22.97
N GLY A 249 -3.72 -27.55 -23.21
CA GLY A 249 -3.65 -28.72 -22.33
C GLY A 249 -4.21 -28.47 -20.92
N GLN A 250 -4.48 -29.54 -20.18
CA GLN A 250 -4.99 -29.48 -18.79
C GLN A 250 -3.90 -29.24 -17.74
N GLU A 251 -2.80 -28.56 -18.09
CA GLU A 251 -1.67 -28.38 -17.18
C GLU A 251 -1.69 -27.00 -16.51
N ASP A 252 -1.28 -26.98 -15.26
CA ASP A 252 -1.05 -25.76 -14.49
C ASP A 252 0.30 -25.15 -14.86
N ARG A 253 0.31 -23.88 -15.26
CA ARG A 253 1.51 -23.17 -15.71
C ARG A 253 1.57 -21.76 -15.14
N ASP A 254 2.77 -21.30 -14.83
CA ASP A 254 3.06 -19.89 -14.60
C ASP A 254 3.98 -19.37 -15.70
N ILE A 255 3.63 -18.23 -16.30
CA ILE A 255 4.44 -17.59 -17.34
C ILE A 255 5.02 -16.33 -16.74
N ILE A 256 6.34 -16.21 -16.77
CA ILE A 256 7.07 -15.18 -16.04
C ILE A 256 8.04 -14.47 -16.99
N ALA A 257 7.89 -13.15 -17.08
CA ALA A 257 8.78 -12.31 -17.86
C ALA A 257 9.16 -11.04 -17.09
N VAL A 258 10.35 -10.51 -17.34
CA VAL A 258 10.89 -9.30 -16.68
C VAL A 258 11.19 -8.22 -17.70
N ALA A 259 10.75 -6.99 -17.41
CA ALA A 259 11.22 -5.78 -18.04
C ALA A 259 12.12 -5.03 -17.06
N MET A 260 13.27 -4.59 -17.52
CA MET A 260 14.25 -3.82 -16.76
C MET A 260 14.39 -2.43 -17.35
N ASP A 261 14.70 -1.48 -16.48
CA ASP A 261 15.03 -0.11 -16.90
C ASP A 261 16.49 -0.05 -17.35
N ASP A 262 16.72 0.28 -18.62
CA ASP A 262 18.07 0.40 -19.22
C ASP A 262 18.61 1.85 -19.13
N SER A 263 18.00 2.77 -18.34
CA SER A 263 18.47 4.16 -18.20
C SER A 263 19.80 4.22 -17.45
N GLU A 264 20.76 4.95 -18.00
CA GLU A 264 22.12 5.10 -17.45
C GLU A 264 22.20 5.96 -16.18
N ASP A 265 21.17 6.77 -15.91
CA ASP A 265 21.21 7.86 -14.92
C ASP A 265 20.89 7.46 -13.48
N LEU A 266 20.40 6.23 -13.23
CA LEU A 266 19.95 5.82 -11.88
C LEU A 266 20.95 4.88 -11.19
N ARG A 267 21.16 5.10 -9.90
CA ARG A 267 22.02 4.23 -9.06
C ARG A 267 21.43 2.84 -8.86
N ASP A 268 20.10 2.72 -8.81
CA ASP A 268 19.34 1.48 -8.72
C ASP A 268 18.38 1.42 -9.91
N GLN A 269 18.33 0.28 -10.61
CA GLN A 269 17.41 0.07 -11.72
C GLN A 269 16.10 -0.51 -11.19
N ASP A 270 14.97 -0.03 -11.68
CA ASP A 270 13.67 -0.62 -11.43
C ASP A 270 13.39 -1.73 -12.45
N ALA A 271 12.91 -2.86 -11.98
CA ALA A 271 12.43 -3.95 -12.81
C ALA A 271 11.00 -4.32 -12.45
N VAL A 272 10.25 -4.75 -13.45
CA VAL A 272 8.90 -5.28 -13.29
C VAL A 272 8.88 -6.70 -13.82
N VAL A 273 8.52 -7.64 -12.96
CA VAL A 273 8.23 -9.02 -13.35
C VAL A 273 6.72 -9.18 -13.51
N GLN A 274 6.29 -9.62 -14.68
CA GLN A 274 4.91 -10.00 -14.96
C GLN A 274 4.74 -11.50 -14.81
N VAL A 275 3.70 -11.93 -14.11
CA VAL A 275 3.32 -13.35 -13.97
C VAL A 275 1.90 -13.54 -14.52
N PHE A 276 1.73 -14.53 -15.38
CA PHE A 276 0.43 -15.05 -15.80
C PHE A 276 0.19 -16.41 -15.15
N PHE A 277 -0.95 -16.55 -14.49
CA PHE A 277 -1.36 -17.78 -13.84
C PHE A 277 -2.31 -18.57 -14.73
N ILE A 278 -1.84 -19.68 -15.28
CA ILE A 278 -2.65 -20.61 -16.06
C ILE A 278 -2.95 -21.84 -15.21
N ARG A 279 -4.23 -22.17 -15.07
CA ARG A 279 -4.69 -23.34 -14.32
C ARG A 279 -5.69 -24.08 -15.17
N ASP A 280 -5.51 -25.40 -15.27
CA ASP A 280 -6.32 -26.26 -16.14
C ASP A 280 -6.43 -25.70 -17.58
N GLY A 281 -5.30 -25.22 -18.12
CA GLY A 281 -5.22 -24.63 -19.46
C GLY A 281 -5.83 -23.24 -19.63
N ARG A 282 -6.32 -22.58 -18.57
CA ARG A 282 -7.00 -21.29 -18.61
C ARG A 282 -6.22 -20.22 -17.84
N LEU A 283 -6.15 -19.02 -18.40
CA LEU A 283 -5.59 -17.87 -17.68
C LEU A 283 -6.56 -17.42 -16.60
N ILE A 284 -6.23 -17.72 -15.33
CA ILE A 284 -7.06 -17.34 -14.19
C ILE A 284 -6.70 -15.99 -13.60
N GLY A 285 -5.53 -15.45 -13.94
CA GLY A 285 -5.10 -14.15 -13.46
C GLY A 285 -3.73 -13.73 -13.97
N ARG A 286 -3.43 -12.47 -13.79
CA ARG A 286 -2.12 -11.88 -14.03
C ARG A 286 -1.76 -10.94 -12.90
N ASP A 287 -0.48 -10.88 -12.54
CA ASP A 287 0.03 -9.92 -11.58
C ASP A 287 1.43 -9.46 -11.96
N HIS A 288 1.84 -8.32 -11.44
CA HIS A 288 3.17 -7.77 -11.64
C HIS A 288 3.83 -7.44 -10.31
N PHE A 289 5.14 -7.56 -10.29
CA PHE A 289 5.97 -7.37 -9.11
C PHE A 289 7.07 -6.38 -9.42
N TYR A 290 7.27 -5.44 -8.51
CA TYR A 290 8.39 -4.51 -8.57
C TYR A 290 9.59 -5.09 -7.85
N LEU A 291 10.75 -5.03 -8.52
CA LEU A 291 12.02 -5.42 -7.95
C LEU A 291 12.96 -4.22 -7.96
N ARG A 292 13.73 -4.10 -6.90
CA ARG A 292 14.91 -3.27 -6.90
C ARG A 292 16.07 -4.10 -7.41
N VAL A 293 16.71 -3.64 -8.47
CA VAL A 293 17.76 -4.35 -9.16
C VAL A 293 19.00 -3.47 -9.16
N ALA A 294 20.16 -4.03 -8.84
CA ALA A 294 21.38 -3.26 -8.89
C ALA A 294 21.86 -3.09 -10.35
N LYS A 295 22.51 -1.98 -10.64
CA LYS A 295 23.09 -1.72 -11.99
C LYS A 295 24.07 -2.84 -12.35
N GLY A 296 23.83 -3.53 -13.47
CA GLY A 296 24.63 -4.64 -13.97
C GLY A 296 24.05 -6.03 -13.71
N ASP A 297 22.91 -6.17 -13.05
CA ASP A 297 22.19 -7.44 -12.99
C ASP A 297 21.61 -7.80 -14.36
N THR A 298 21.74 -9.06 -14.74
CA THR A 298 21.15 -9.57 -15.98
C THR A 298 19.69 -10.00 -15.76
N LYS A 299 18.91 -10.06 -16.85
CA LYS A 299 17.52 -10.57 -16.80
C LYS A 299 17.45 -11.99 -16.20
N ALA A 300 18.44 -12.84 -16.49
CA ALA A 300 18.53 -14.18 -15.95
C ALA A 300 18.70 -14.20 -14.42
N GLN A 301 19.55 -13.33 -13.89
CA GLN A 301 19.77 -13.18 -12.44
C GLN A 301 18.53 -12.65 -11.72
N VAL A 302 17.85 -11.68 -12.33
CA VAL A 302 16.60 -11.12 -11.78
C VAL A 302 15.50 -12.18 -11.76
N LEU A 303 15.33 -12.95 -12.84
CA LEU A 303 14.36 -14.05 -12.91
C LEU A 303 14.67 -15.15 -11.88
N SER A 304 15.94 -15.58 -11.74
CA SER A 304 16.35 -16.55 -10.73
C SER A 304 16.02 -16.07 -9.32
N SER A 305 16.38 -14.83 -8.98
CA SER A 305 16.09 -14.21 -7.69
C SER A 305 14.58 -14.09 -7.44
N PHE A 306 13.81 -13.73 -8.46
CA PHE A 306 12.36 -13.67 -8.37
C PHE A 306 11.74 -15.03 -8.07
N LEU A 307 12.11 -16.08 -8.83
CA LEU A 307 11.58 -17.43 -8.64
C LEU A 307 11.80 -17.92 -7.20
N LYS A 308 13.01 -17.76 -6.69
CA LYS A 308 13.38 -18.14 -5.33
C LYS A 308 12.50 -17.46 -4.29
N GLN A 309 12.35 -16.14 -4.37
CA GLN A 309 11.58 -15.35 -3.40
C GLN A 309 10.07 -15.57 -3.55
N PHE A 310 9.57 -15.62 -4.79
CA PHE A 310 8.15 -15.78 -5.07
C PHE A 310 7.63 -17.14 -4.61
N TYR A 311 8.29 -18.22 -5.03
CA TYR A 311 7.86 -19.55 -4.65
C TYR A 311 8.20 -19.92 -3.20
N ALA A 312 9.16 -19.28 -2.55
CA ALA A 312 9.36 -19.45 -1.10
C ALA A 312 8.13 -18.99 -0.29
N GLY A 313 7.43 -17.95 -0.74
CA GLY A 313 6.23 -17.41 -0.11
C GLY A 313 4.91 -17.98 -0.65
N THR A 314 4.91 -18.57 -1.85
CA THR A 314 3.69 -19.01 -2.53
C THR A 314 3.35 -20.46 -2.17
N PRO A 315 2.11 -20.75 -1.74
CA PRO A 315 1.71 -22.09 -1.33
C PRO A 315 1.40 -23.02 -2.51
N PHE A 316 1.14 -22.50 -3.69
CA PHE A 316 0.84 -23.25 -4.90
C PHE A 316 2.03 -23.23 -5.88
N ILE A 317 2.43 -24.38 -6.35
CA ILE A 317 3.51 -24.57 -7.34
C ILE A 317 2.92 -25.27 -8.57
N PRO A 318 3.00 -24.67 -9.79
CA PRO A 318 2.50 -25.28 -11.02
C PRO A 318 3.38 -26.47 -11.47
N SER A 319 2.92 -27.21 -12.48
CA SER A 319 3.71 -28.27 -13.10
C SER A 319 4.77 -27.76 -14.07
N GLU A 320 4.53 -26.59 -14.67
CA GLU A 320 5.42 -25.96 -15.65
C GLU A 320 5.56 -24.47 -15.36
N ILE A 321 6.80 -23.97 -15.39
CA ILE A 321 7.13 -22.55 -15.30
C ILE A 321 7.80 -22.15 -16.60
N MET A 322 7.26 -21.16 -17.30
CA MET A 322 7.82 -20.65 -18.55
C MET A 322 8.49 -19.32 -18.32
N LEU A 323 9.73 -19.20 -18.78
CA LEU A 323 10.56 -18.01 -18.66
C LEU A 323 10.90 -17.43 -20.03
N GLN A 324 11.24 -16.13 -20.05
CA GLN A 324 11.73 -15.46 -21.26
C GLN A 324 13.19 -15.77 -21.60
N SER A 325 13.99 -16.19 -20.62
CA SER A 325 15.41 -16.52 -20.79
C SER A 325 15.82 -17.65 -19.86
N GLU A 326 16.88 -18.36 -20.24
CA GLU A 326 17.50 -19.37 -19.39
C GLU A 326 18.11 -18.71 -18.14
N ILE A 327 18.11 -19.45 -17.02
CA ILE A 327 18.66 -19.03 -15.74
C ILE A 327 19.71 -20.05 -15.29
N GLU A 328 20.77 -19.58 -14.61
CA GLU A 328 21.90 -20.44 -14.21
C GLU A 328 21.51 -21.55 -13.22
N ASP A 329 20.52 -21.28 -12.35
CA ASP A 329 20.11 -22.20 -11.28
C ASP A 329 18.86 -23.03 -11.63
N ALA A 330 18.51 -23.22 -12.92
CA ALA A 330 17.25 -23.86 -13.34
C ALA A 330 17.05 -25.24 -12.73
N ASP A 331 18.05 -26.11 -12.82
CA ASP A 331 17.96 -27.51 -12.38
C ASP A 331 17.72 -27.63 -10.86
N ILE A 332 18.42 -26.81 -10.06
CA ILE A 332 18.26 -26.87 -8.61
C ILE A 332 16.97 -26.22 -8.13
N ILE A 333 16.47 -25.21 -8.85
CA ILE A 333 15.16 -24.62 -8.58
C ILE A 333 14.05 -25.60 -8.95
N GLU A 334 14.20 -26.36 -10.05
CA GLU A 334 13.28 -27.46 -10.41
C GLU A 334 13.24 -28.54 -9.33
N GLU A 335 14.40 -28.96 -8.83
CA GLU A 335 14.52 -29.95 -7.76
C GLU A 335 13.83 -29.43 -6.47
N TRP A 336 14.14 -28.22 -6.06
CA TRP A 336 13.54 -27.59 -4.89
C TRP A 336 12.02 -27.50 -4.99
N LEU A 337 11.49 -27.02 -6.12
CA LEU A 337 10.07 -26.87 -6.35
C LEU A 337 9.36 -28.22 -6.46
N SER A 338 10.00 -29.22 -7.09
CA SER A 338 9.49 -30.58 -7.20
C SER A 338 9.37 -31.24 -5.81
N GLY A 339 10.37 -31.08 -4.96
CA GLY A 339 10.34 -31.56 -3.58
C GLY A 339 9.20 -30.92 -2.75
N ARG A 340 8.95 -29.61 -2.92
CA ARG A 340 7.84 -28.91 -2.25
C ARG A 340 6.47 -29.30 -2.78
N ARG A 341 6.34 -29.46 -4.10
CA ARG A 341 5.10 -29.88 -4.77
C ARG A 341 4.81 -31.36 -4.55
N LYS A 342 5.83 -32.18 -4.28
CA LYS A 342 5.83 -33.67 -4.29
C LYS A 342 5.48 -34.29 -5.64
N GLN A 343 5.66 -33.57 -6.71
CA GLN A 343 5.51 -33.97 -8.10
C GLN A 343 6.48 -33.15 -8.94
N LYS A 344 6.85 -33.66 -10.11
CA LYS A 344 7.82 -32.98 -10.97
C LYS A 344 7.35 -31.60 -11.43
N VAL A 345 8.24 -30.64 -11.36
CA VAL A 345 8.09 -29.28 -11.88
C VAL A 345 9.10 -29.06 -12.99
N HIS A 346 8.73 -28.39 -14.06
CA HIS A 346 9.62 -28.08 -15.16
C HIS A 346 9.75 -26.59 -15.37
N ILE A 347 10.98 -26.09 -15.50
CA ILE A 347 11.28 -24.73 -15.93
C ILE A 347 11.66 -24.78 -17.40
N ARG A 348 10.98 -24.02 -18.26
CA ARG A 348 11.20 -24.03 -19.72
C ARG A 348 11.27 -22.64 -20.30
N VAL A 349 12.10 -22.49 -21.32
CA VAL A 349 12.18 -21.29 -22.16
C VAL A 349 11.66 -21.66 -23.55
N PRO A 350 10.39 -21.32 -23.88
CA PRO A 350 9.83 -21.62 -25.18
C PRO A 350 10.47 -20.74 -26.25
N LYS A 351 10.91 -21.34 -27.37
CA LYS A 351 11.59 -20.66 -28.46
C LYS A 351 10.76 -20.58 -29.75
N LYS A 352 9.53 -21.10 -29.75
CA LYS A 352 8.60 -21.08 -30.90
C LYS A 352 7.16 -21.39 -30.52
N GLY A 353 6.25 -20.93 -31.33
CA GLY A 353 4.83 -21.29 -31.24
C GLY A 353 4.07 -20.49 -30.18
N THR A 354 2.93 -21.04 -29.79
CA THR A 354 1.99 -20.33 -28.91
C THR A 354 2.49 -20.14 -27.49
N LYS A 355 3.37 -21.01 -27.00
CA LYS A 355 4.01 -20.86 -25.68
C LYS A 355 4.95 -19.65 -25.64
N GLU A 356 5.74 -19.43 -26.72
CA GLU A 356 6.58 -18.26 -26.88
C GLU A 356 5.75 -16.96 -26.91
N LYS A 357 4.68 -16.94 -27.72
CA LYS A 357 3.77 -15.77 -27.78
C LYS A 357 3.19 -15.37 -26.43
N LEU A 358 2.93 -16.32 -25.54
CA LEU A 358 2.47 -16.04 -24.19
C LEU A 358 3.57 -15.41 -23.32
N VAL A 359 4.82 -15.82 -23.49
CA VAL A 359 5.96 -15.20 -22.81
C VAL A 359 6.21 -13.80 -23.36
N GLU A 360 6.11 -13.60 -24.67
CA GLU A 360 6.19 -12.28 -25.29
C GLU A 360 5.08 -11.34 -24.77
N LEU A 361 3.85 -11.83 -24.68
CA LEU A 361 2.74 -11.08 -24.13
C LEU A 361 2.97 -10.70 -22.66
N ALA A 362 3.56 -11.59 -21.86
CA ALA A 362 3.95 -11.27 -20.49
C ALA A 362 5.03 -10.18 -20.44
N LEU A 363 6.03 -10.26 -21.34
CA LEU A 363 7.09 -9.26 -21.47
C LEU A 363 6.53 -7.89 -21.87
N GLU A 364 5.63 -7.83 -22.85
CA GLU A 364 4.98 -6.59 -23.27
C GLU A 364 4.18 -5.96 -22.13
N ASN A 365 3.45 -6.78 -21.36
CA ASN A 365 2.74 -6.29 -20.17
C ASN A 365 3.72 -5.75 -19.11
N ALA A 366 4.84 -6.41 -18.86
CA ALA A 366 5.87 -5.92 -17.95
C ALA A 366 6.43 -4.56 -18.41
N ARG A 367 6.71 -4.41 -19.71
CA ARG A 367 7.18 -3.14 -20.30
C ARG A 367 6.15 -2.01 -20.16
N MET A 368 4.87 -2.30 -20.43
CA MET A 368 3.81 -1.29 -20.29
C MET A 368 3.65 -0.80 -18.84
N VAL A 369 3.74 -1.71 -17.86
CA VAL A 369 3.67 -1.37 -16.45
C VAL A 369 4.88 -0.50 -16.07
N LEU A 370 6.08 -0.89 -16.46
CA LEU A 370 7.32 -0.14 -16.20
C LEU A 370 7.26 1.26 -16.81
N ALA A 371 6.83 1.39 -18.07
CA ALA A 371 6.69 2.67 -18.76
C ALA A 371 5.67 3.60 -18.09
N LYS A 372 4.50 3.05 -17.68
CA LYS A 372 3.46 3.80 -16.98
C LYS A 372 3.94 4.33 -15.63
N ASP A 373 4.70 3.54 -14.90
CA ASP A 373 5.23 3.97 -13.61
C ASP A 373 6.34 5.01 -13.77
N ARG A 374 7.20 4.87 -14.78
CA ARG A 374 8.17 5.93 -15.13
C ARG A 374 7.48 7.26 -15.40
N GLU A 375 6.42 7.24 -16.21
CA GLU A 375 5.66 8.45 -16.48
C GLU A 375 5.02 9.03 -15.23
N ARG A 376 4.48 8.17 -14.33
CA ARG A 376 3.94 8.60 -13.04
C ARG A 376 5.02 9.20 -12.14
N ILE A 377 6.17 8.55 -12.01
CA ILE A 377 7.31 9.03 -11.21
C ILE A 377 7.80 10.35 -11.77
N ARG A 378 8.02 10.45 -13.08
CA ARG A 378 8.46 11.67 -13.74
C ARG A 378 7.48 12.84 -13.55
N ARG A 379 6.17 12.56 -13.65
CA ARG A 379 5.12 13.55 -13.35
C ARG A 379 5.14 13.97 -11.88
N GLU A 380 5.35 13.01 -10.96
CA GLU A 380 5.42 13.30 -9.54
C GLU A 380 6.70 14.06 -9.18
N GLU A 381 7.83 13.75 -9.79
CA GLU A 381 9.09 14.50 -9.67
C GLU A 381 8.95 15.92 -10.25
N GLY A 382 8.34 16.07 -11.41
CA GLY A 382 8.03 17.38 -11.98
C GLY A 382 7.16 18.23 -11.04
N ARG A 383 6.13 17.62 -10.45
CA ARG A 383 5.23 18.29 -9.47
C ARG A 383 5.87 18.61 -8.13
N THR A 384 7.01 18.03 -7.81
CA THR A 384 7.70 18.19 -6.53
C THR A 384 9.05 18.87 -6.71
N ILE A 385 10.08 18.12 -7.03
CA ILE A 385 11.45 18.63 -7.16
C ILE A 385 11.56 19.61 -8.34
N GLY A 386 10.99 19.28 -9.48
CA GLY A 386 10.96 20.18 -10.65
C GLY A 386 10.24 21.49 -10.37
N ALA A 387 9.11 21.42 -9.66
CA ALA A 387 8.39 22.62 -9.23
C ALA A 387 9.19 23.50 -8.25
N VAL A 388 9.99 22.89 -7.37
CA VAL A 388 10.90 23.67 -6.50
C VAL A 388 11.98 24.34 -7.31
N HIS A 389 12.56 23.66 -8.32
CA HIS A 389 13.55 24.26 -9.20
C HIS A 389 13.00 25.45 -10.01
N GLU A 390 11.76 25.39 -10.49
CA GLU A 390 11.13 26.57 -11.14
C GLU A 390 11.03 27.75 -10.15
N VAL A 391 10.67 27.50 -8.90
CA VAL A 391 10.64 28.54 -7.86
C VAL A 391 12.03 29.08 -7.57
N GLU A 392 13.05 28.20 -7.48
CA GLU A 392 14.45 28.61 -7.32
C GLU A 392 14.92 29.51 -8.47
N GLU A 393 14.59 29.18 -9.72
CA GLU A 393 14.91 30.00 -10.89
C GLU A 393 14.26 31.38 -10.83
N TRP A 394 12.96 31.46 -10.48
CA TRP A 394 12.26 32.74 -10.38
C TRP A 394 12.84 33.65 -9.31
N LEU A 395 13.29 33.07 -8.19
CA LEU A 395 13.80 33.81 -7.04
C LEU A 395 15.35 33.96 -7.05
N GLY A 396 16.04 33.33 -7.99
CA GLY A 396 17.51 33.29 -8.02
C GLY A 396 18.13 32.54 -6.82
N LEU A 397 17.40 31.60 -6.23
CA LEU A 397 17.84 30.79 -5.09
C LEU A 397 18.44 29.46 -5.55
N LYS A 398 19.11 28.76 -4.63
CA LYS A 398 19.66 27.42 -4.89
C LYS A 398 19.49 26.55 -3.64
N ASN A 399 19.26 25.24 -3.86
CA ASN A 399 19.17 24.23 -2.79
C ASN A 399 18.01 24.48 -1.80
N VAL A 400 16.86 24.93 -2.28
CA VAL A 400 15.66 25.10 -1.46
C VAL A 400 15.05 23.72 -1.17
N VAL A 401 15.28 23.21 0.04
CA VAL A 401 14.75 21.91 0.49
C VAL A 401 13.49 22.09 1.33
N ARG A 402 13.51 23.06 2.27
CA ARG A 402 12.44 23.30 3.22
C ARG A 402 11.82 24.69 3.02
N MET A 403 10.51 24.69 2.80
CA MET A 403 9.71 25.92 2.68
C MET A 403 8.70 25.97 3.84
N GLU A 404 8.56 27.13 4.47
CA GLU A 404 7.52 27.38 5.46
C GLU A 404 6.58 28.48 4.93
N ALA A 405 5.27 28.24 4.96
CA ALA A 405 4.28 29.23 4.56
C ALA A 405 3.39 29.61 5.73
N TYR A 406 3.10 30.91 5.82
CA TYR A 406 2.36 31.50 6.91
C TYR A 406 1.10 32.21 6.41
N ASP A 407 0.00 32.02 7.14
CA ASP A 407 -1.28 32.68 6.91
C ASP A 407 -1.88 33.13 8.24
N ILE A 408 -2.49 34.33 8.26
CA ILE A 408 -3.27 34.83 9.37
C ILE A 408 -4.74 34.83 8.96
N SER A 409 -5.56 34.16 9.75
CA SER A 409 -7.00 34.12 9.52
C SER A 409 -7.74 34.82 10.65
N ASN A 410 -8.51 35.84 10.28
CA ASN A 410 -9.41 36.61 11.15
C ASN A 410 -10.86 36.30 10.77
N ILE A 411 -11.65 35.77 11.69
CA ILE A 411 -13.08 35.61 11.48
C ILE A 411 -13.82 36.53 12.44
N SER A 412 -14.66 37.36 11.91
CA SER A 412 -15.43 38.41 12.60
C SER A 412 -15.91 38.02 14.01
N GLY A 413 -15.34 38.68 15.03
CA GLY A 413 -15.74 38.50 16.43
C GLY A 413 -14.98 37.46 17.25
N PHE A 414 -13.97 36.77 16.71
CA PHE A 414 -13.16 35.79 17.43
C PHE A 414 -11.66 36.04 17.30
N GLU A 415 -10.87 35.42 18.17
CA GLU A 415 -9.42 35.54 18.25
C GLU A 415 -8.72 35.22 16.90
N SER A 416 -7.77 36.08 16.53
CA SER A 416 -6.92 35.85 15.36
C SER A 416 -6.05 34.59 15.53
N VAL A 417 -5.83 33.86 14.45
CA VAL A 417 -5.04 32.62 14.43
C VAL A 417 -4.03 32.67 13.31
N GLY A 418 -2.78 32.33 13.64
CA GLY A 418 -1.73 32.08 12.67
C GLY A 418 -1.59 30.58 12.35
N SER A 419 -1.36 30.28 11.11
CA SER A 419 -1.00 28.93 10.65
C SER A 419 0.39 28.92 10.03
N MET A 420 1.13 27.81 10.24
CA MET A 420 2.39 27.51 9.60
C MET A 420 2.27 26.13 8.95
N VAL A 421 2.44 26.07 7.65
CA VAL A 421 2.57 24.82 6.91
C VAL A 421 3.98 24.66 6.40
N VAL A 422 4.43 23.40 6.30
CA VAL A 422 5.81 23.07 5.94
C VAL A 422 5.81 22.14 4.73
N TYR A 423 6.67 22.46 3.76
CA TYR A 423 6.94 21.61 2.60
C TYR A 423 8.42 21.27 2.54
N GLU A 424 8.73 19.99 2.35
CA GLU A 424 10.10 19.53 2.10
C GLU A 424 10.17 18.87 0.72
N LYS A 425 11.11 19.32 -0.12
CA LYS A 425 11.28 18.85 -1.51
C LYS A 425 9.97 18.88 -2.31
N GLY A 426 9.19 19.94 -2.15
CA GLY A 426 7.90 20.14 -2.81
C GLY A 426 6.74 19.28 -2.28
N ARG A 427 6.91 18.54 -1.16
CA ARG A 427 5.87 17.70 -0.53
C ARG A 427 5.48 18.24 0.85
N PRO A 428 4.19 18.16 1.21
CA PRO A 428 3.73 18.62 2.53
C PRO A 428 4.29 17.74 3.65
N LYS A 429 4.89 18.35 4.65
CA LYS A 429 5.40 17.70 5.87
C LYS A 429 4.48 17.99 7.06
N ARG A 430 3.36 17.33 7.12
CA ARG A 430 2.28 17.58 8.09
C ARG A 430 2.69 17.44 9.55
N SER A 431 3.70 16.63 9.87
CA SER A 431 4.25 16.53 11.23
C SER A 431 4.77 17.85 11.77
N ASP A 432 5.22 18.73 10.88
CA ASP A 432 5.86 19.99 11.21
C ASP A 432 4.89 21.20 11.15
N TYR A 433 3.63 20.99 10.78
CA TYR A 433 2.61 22.03 10.78
C TYR A 433 2.33 22.54 12.19
N ARG A 434 2.16 23.86 12.33
CA ARG A 434 1.89 24.50 13.64
C ARG A 434 0.75 25.49 13.54
N LYS A 435 0.01 25.62 14.65
CA LYS A 435 -1.10 26.56 14.85
C LYS A 435 -0.74 27.49 15.98
N PHE A 436 -0.88 28.79 15.75
CA PHE A 436 -0.56 29.84 16.71
C PHE A 436 -1.83 30.58 17.10
N LYS A 437 -2.22 30.46 18.37
CA LYS A 437 -3.23 31.37 18.94
C LYS A 437 -2.54 32.71 19.23
N ILE A 438 -3.05 33.79 18.67
CA ILE A 438 -2.53 35.15 18.89
C ILE A 438 -2.83 35.56 20.35
N LYS A 439 -1.84 36.09 21.05
CA LYS A 439 -1.92 36.42 22.48
C LYS A 439 -1.60 37.86 22.77
N TRP A 440 -0.76 38.50 21.95
CA TRP A 440 -0.23 39.86 22.22
C TRP A 440 -1.05 40.93 21.54
N VAL A 441 -1.79 40.61 20.49
CA VAL A 441 -2.52 41.56 19.67
C VAL A 441 -4.00 41.54 20.04
N GLN A 442 -4.56 42.74 20.36
CA GLN A 442 -5.98 42.90 20.58
C GLN A 442 -6.66 43.46 19.32
N GLY A 443 -7.70 42.81 18.87
CA GLY A 443 -8.45 43.17 17.66
C GLY A 443 -7.84 42.67 16.33
N PRO A 444 -8.51 42.95 15.20
CA PRO A 444 -8.09 42.47 13.88
C PRO A 444 -6.91 43.29 13.35
N ASN A 445 -5.71 42.81 13.55
CA ASN A 445 -4.47 43.38 13.03
C ASN A 445 -3.55 42.26 12.50
N ASP A 446 -3.68 41.95 11.19
CA ASP A 446 -2.94 40.89 10.54
C ASP A 446 -1.43 41.08 10.60
N TYR A 447 -0.96 42.30 10.53
CA TYR A 447 0.45 42.64 10.55
C TYR A 447 1.09 42.36 11.92
N ALA A 448 0.46 42.87 12.99
CA ALA A 448 0.95 42.60 14.34
C ALA A 448 0.82 41.12 14.72
N SER A 449 -0.24 40.44 14.25
CA SER A 449 -0.42 39.03 14.45
C SER A 449 0.67 38.18 13.75
N MET A 450 1.07 38.58 12.54
CA MET A 450 2.15 37.95 11.81
C MET A 450 3.51 38.13 12.51
N GLU A 451 3.76 39.37 13.02
CA GLU A 451 4.96 39.68 13.82
C GLU A 451 5.03 38.76 15.05
N GLU A 452 3.93 38.56 15.77
CA GLU A 452 3.85 37.65 16.92
C GLU A 452 4.19 36.19 16.51
N VAL A 453 3.57 35.71 15.43
CA VAL A 453 3.76 34.33 14.96
C VAL A 453 5.22 34.06 14.60
N LEU A 454 5.84 34.95 13.82
CA LEU A 454 7.23 34.79 13.38
C LEU A 454 8.20 34.94 14.56
N THR A 455 7.99 35.91 15.44
CA THR A 455 8.80 36.06 16.65
C THR A 455 8.77 34.77 17.48
N ARG A 456 7.59 34.25 17.75
CA ARG A 456 7.44 33.00 18.52
C ARG A 456 8.03 31.78 17.82
N ARG A 457 7.99 31.74 16.48
CA ARG A 457 8.61 30.65 15.69
C ARG A 457 10.12 30.66 15.83
N PHE A 458 10.74 31.81 15.69
CA PHE A 458 12.19 31.93 15.59
C PHE A 458 12.91 32.21 16.93
N THR A 459 12.18 32.55 18.00
CA THR A 459 12.72 32.65 19.37
C THR A 459 12.51 31.39 20.21
N HIS A 460 11.84 30.37 19.67
CA HIS A 460 11.60 29.12 20.41
C HIS A 460 12.91 28.33 20.57
N GLU A 461 13.35 28.16 21.80
CA GLU A 461 14.46 27.27 22.12
C GLU A 461 14.06 25.81 21.85
N SER A 462 14.88 25.08 21.07
CA SER A 462 14.62 23.70 20.75
C SER A 462 14.89 22.77 21.94
N ASN A 463 13.90 22.00 22.34
CA ASN A 463 14.00 21.01 23.42
C ASN A 463 14.55 19.66 22.95
N GLY A 464 15.41 19.61 21.90
CA GLY A 464 16.08 18.38 21.44
C GLY A 464 16.12 18.21 19.91
N GLU A 465 16.91 17.24 19.44
CA GLU A 465 17.15 16.95 18.00
C GLU A 465 15.89 16.62 17.17
N PHE A 466 14.76 16.33 17.80
CA PHE A 466 13.50 15.97 17.14
C PHE A 466 12.47 17.12 17.08
N ASP A 467 12.85 18.32 17.51
CA ASP A 467 11.93 19.46 17.44
C ASP A 467 11.90 20.04 16.02
N SER A 468 10.70 20.09 15.42
CA SER A 468 10.49 20.69 14.10
C SER A 468 10.88 22.18 14.03
N PHE A 469 10.93 22.87 15.16
CA PHE A 469 11.40 24.26 15.29
C PHE A 469 12.92 24.40 15.23
N ALA A 470 13.70 23.35 15.49
CA ALA A 470 15.15 23.39 15.42
C ALA A 470 15.67 23.58 13.97
N ARG A 471 14.89 23.19 12.97
CA ARG A 471 15.26 23.31 11.55
C ARG A 471 14.73 24.61 10.96
N LEU A 472 15.64 25.47 10.52
CA LEU A 472 15.30 26.68 9.79
C LEU A 472 14.84 26.35 8.36
N PRO A 473 13.89 27.11 7.78
CA PRO A 473 13.52 26.97 6.37
C PRO A 473 14.54 27.64 5.45
N ASP A 474 14.64 27.15 4.22
CA ASP A 474 15.42 27.75 3.16
C ASP A 474 14.68 28.88 2.44
N LEU A 475 13.33 28.90 2.57
CA LEU A 475 12.44 29.91 2.01
C LEU A 475 11.19 30.07 2.88
N ILE A 476 10.83 31.30 3.18
CA ILE A 476 9.57 31.68 3.82
C ILE A 476 8.62 32.23 2.76
N LEU A 477 7.39 31.72 2.76
CA LEU A 477 6.29 32.19 1.91
C LEU A 477 5.22 32.88 2.76
N MET A 478 4.90 34.12 2.39
CA MET A 478 3.88 34.93 3.07
C MET A 478 2.61 34.99 2.21
N ASP A 479 1.44 34.74 2.81
CA ASP A 479 0.15 34.85 2.10
C ASP A 479 -0.26 36.32 1.92
N GLY A 480 0.60 37.09 1.30
CA GLY A 480 0.40 38.51 1.05
C GLY A 480 1.61 39.16 0.36
N GLY A 481 1.43 40.40 -0.08
CA GLY A 481 2.45 41.15 -0.80
C GLY A 481 3.45 41.88 0.10
N ARG A 482 3.91 43.03 -0.36
CA ARG A 482 4.97 43.84 0.23
C ARG A 482 4.85 44.04 1.76
N GLY A 483 3.63 44.30 2.29
CA GLY A 483 3.45 44.62 3.71
C GLY A 483 3.84 43.44 4.61
N GLN A 484 3.38 42.24 4.31
CA GLN A 484 3.69 41.04 5.09
C GLN A 484 5.15 40.63 4.98
N VAL A 485 5.74 40.75 3.77
CA VAL A 485 7.18 40.48 3.55
C VAL A 485 8.04 41.41 4.40
N ASN A 486 7.72 42.71 4.45
CA ASN A 486 8.48 43.68 5.25
C ASN A 486 8.45 43.37 6.74
N ILE A 487 7.34 42.87 7.26
CA ILE A 487 7.23 42.45 8.67
C ILE A 487 8.09 41.21 8.93
N ALA A 488 8.02 40.22 8.05
CA ALA A 488 8.86 39.05 8.21
C ALA A 488 10.35 39.40 8.18
N LEU A 489 10.78 40.24 7.24
CA LEU A 489 12.16 40.72 7.15
C LEU A 489 12.58 41.51 8.40
N LYS A 490 11.68 42.37 8.97
CA LYS A 490 11.92 43.11 10.20
C LYS A 490 12.21 42.12 11.36
N VAL A 491 11.32 41.15 11.60
CA VAL A 491 11.49 40.18 12.68
C VAL A 491 12.77 39.36 12.52
N LEU A 492 13.06 38.89 11.31
CA LEU A 492 14.27 38.12 11.05
C LEU A 492 15.54 38.94 11.29
N ASN A 493 15.56 40.20 10.85
CA ASN A 493 16.68 41.11 11.11
C ASN A 493 16.91 41.39 12.61
N GLU A 494 15.83 41.62 13.38
CA GLU A 494 15.89 41.82 14.83
C GLU A 494 16.46 40.60 15.55
N LEU A 495 16.23 39.38 15.01
CA LEU A 495 16.74 38.11 15.55
C LEU A 495 18.10 37.69 14.96
N GLY A 496 18.66 38.48 14.03
CA GLY A 496 19.94 38.15 13.38
C GLY A 496 19.88 36.93 12.45
N ILE A 497 18.69 36.61 11.92
CA ILE A 497 18.45 35.43 11.05
C ILE A 497 18.36 35.89 9.60
N SER A 498 19.11 35.22 8.70
CA SER A 498 19.08 35.49 7.27
C SER A 498 18.38 34.36 6.54
N ILE A 499 17.11 34.53 6.22
CA ILE A 499 16.30 33.59 5.44
C ILE A 499 15.58 34.38 4.33
N PRO A 500 15.57 33.90 3.08
CA PRO A 500 14.78 34.51 2.01
C PRO A 500 13.29 34.53 2.33
N VAL A 501 12.63 35.67 2.11
CA VAL A 501 11.18 35.84 2.33
C VAL A 501 10.52 36.26 1.03
N CYS A 502 9.52 35.52 0.60
CA CYS A 502 8.77 35.76 -0.61
C CYS A 502 7.28 35.92 -0.30
N GLY A 503 6.65 36.95 -0.85
CA GLY A 503 5.22 37.20 -0.74
C GLY A 503 4.47 36.67 -1.97
N MET A 504 3.28 36.12 -1.75
CA MET A 504 2.38 35.68 -2.82
C MET A 504 1.41 36.82 -3.15
N VAL A 505 1.61 37.47 -4.30
CA VAL A 505 0.79 38.61 -4.74
C VAL A 505 -0.51 38.11 -5.35
N LYS A 506 -1.62 38.65 -4.89
CA LYS A 506 -2.97 38.27 -5.34
C LYS A 506 -3.51 39.26 -6.38
N ASP A 507 -4.32 38.77 -7.30
CA ASP A 507 -5.15 39.59 -8.19
C ASP A 507 -6.46 40.04 -7.50
N ASP A 508 -7.29 40.79 -8.21
CA ASP A 508 -8.59 41.28 -7.72
C ASP A 508 -9.60 40.14 -7.42
N HIS A 509 -9.30 38.92 -7.86
CA HIS A 509 -10.07 37.72 -7.59
C HIS A 509 -9.46 36.84 -6.49
N HIS A 510 -8.51 37.37 -5.71
CA HIS A 510 -7.75 36.68 -4.67
C HIS A 510 -6.92 35.47 -5.16
N ARG A 511 -6.54 35.42 -6.45
CA ARG A 511 -5.67 34.38 -6.99
C ARG A 511 -4.24 34.90 -7.08
N THR A 512 -3.27 34.04 -6.81
CA THR A 512 -1.85 34.37 -6.95
C THR A 512 -1.56 34.73 -8.42
N ARG A 513 -1.01 35.91 -8.65
CA ARG A 513 -0.61 36.40 -9.99
C ARG A 513 0.90 36.55 -10.15
N GLY A 514 1.64 36.65 -9.05
CA GLY A 514 3.07 36.90 -9.04
C GLY A 514 3.68 36.67 -7.66
N LEU A 515 4.97 36.80 -7.57
CA LEU A 515 5.74 36.72 -6.34
C LEU A 515 6.37 38.08 -6.03
N TYR A 516 6.41 38.47 -4.76
CA TYR A 516 7.12 39.65 -4.30
C TYR A 516 8.38 39.24 -3.55
N PHE A 517 9.54 39.56 -4.12
CA PHE A 517 10.83 39.16 -3.58
C PHE A 517 11.88 40.25 -3.82
N ASN A 518 12.75 40.53 -2.86
CA ASN A 518 13.77 41.57 -2.93
C ASN A 518 13.25 42.93 -3.41
N ASN A 519 12.10 43.36 -2.90
CA ASN A 519 11.42 44.62 -3.24
C ASN A 519 10.93 44.71 -4.70
N VAL A 520 10.85 43.63 -5.43
CA VAL A 520 10.37 43.57 -6.82
C VAL A 520 9.24 42.53 -6.92
N GLU A 521 8.22 42.87 -7.71
CA GLU A 521 7.21 41.91 -8.12
C GLU A 521 7.73 41.12 -9.32
N ILE A 522 7.84 39.82 -9.15
CA ILE A 522 8.33 38.87 -10.17
C ILE A 522 7.11 38.27 -10.86
N PRO A 523 6.93 38.48 -12.18
CA PRO A 523 5.91 37.77 -12.93
C PRO A 523 6.28 36.30 -13.01
N ILE A 524 5.30 35.42 -12.84
CA ILE A 524 5.48 33.96 -12.85
C ILE A 524 4.68 33.33 -13.98
N ASP A 525 5.19 32.21 -14.51
CA ASP A 525 4.43 31.39 -15.46
C ASP A 525 3.33 30.61 -14.71
N THR A 526 2.08 31.03 -14.92
CA THR A 526 0.91 30.42 -14.31
C THR A 526 0.58 29.03 -14.86
N SER A 527 1.22 28.59 -15.93
CA SER A 527 1.07 27.26 -16.52
C SER A 527 2.04 26.21 -15.92
N GLY A 528 3.13 26.67 -15.28
CA GLY A 528 4.20 25.83 -14.72
C GLY A 528 3.83 25.04 -13.46
N GLU A 529 4.64 24.06 -13.13
CA GLU A 529 4.48 23.27 -11.90
C GLU A 529 4.91 24.06 -10.66
N GLY A 530 5.83 25.01 -10.80
CA GLY A 530 6.21 25.95 -9.74
C GLY A 530 5.03 26.79 -9.27
N PHE A 531 4.22 27.34 -10.20
CA PHE A 531 2.99 28.06 -9.87
C PHE A 531 1.99 27.17 -9.14
N ARG A 532 1.80 25.94 -9.65
CA ARG A 532 0.91 24.97 -8.99
C ARG A 532 1.40 24.56 -7.61
N LEU A 533 2.71 24.52 -7.38
CA LEU A 533 3.28 24.27 -6.06
C LEU A 533 2.97 25.43 -5.11
N ILE A 534 3.24 26.67 -5.50
CA ILE A 534 2.94 27.87 -4.69
C ILE A 534 1.46 27.94 -4.35
N THR A 535 0.57 27.74 -5.33
CA THR A 535 -0.89 27.72 -5.11
C THR A 535 -1.28 26.62 -4.11
N ARG A 536 -0.74 25.39 -4.25
CA ARG A 536 -1.01 24.31 -3.29
C ARG A 536 -0.53 24.63 -1.88
N ILE A 537 0.60 25.30 -1.74
CA ILE A 537 1.13 25.72 -0.43
C ILE A 537 0.20 26.77 0.19
N GLN A 538 -0.25 27.74 -0.60
CA GLN A 538 -1.17 28.80 -0.17
C GLN A 538 -2.53 28.22 0.26
N ASP A 539 -3.13 27.38 -0.59
CA ASP A 539 -4.41 26.72 -0.29
C ASP A 539 -4.32 25.87 0.99
N GLU A 540 -3.20 25.18 1.19
CA GLU A 540 -2.99 24.35 2.38
C GLU A 540 -2.81 25.19 3.65
N ALA A 541 -2.11 26.33 3.58
CA ALA A 541 -1.99 27.27 4.71
C ALA A 541 -3.35 27.80 5.11
N HIS A 542 -4.14 28.27 4.15
CA HIS A 542 -5.49 28.77 4.36
C HIS A 542 -6.44 27.68 4.89
N ARG A 543 -6.43 26.48 4.29
CA ARG A 543 -7.22 25.34 4.76
C ARG A 543 -6.90 24.98 6.22
N PHE A 544 -5.61 24.98 6.57
CA PHE A 544 -5.13 24.62 7.91
C PHE A 544 -5.54 25.67 8.96
N ALA A 545 -5.56 26.95 8.60
CA ALA A 545 -6.07 28.03 9.43
C ALA A 545 -7.58 27.90 9.70
N ILE A 546 -8.38 27.67 8.65
CA ILE A 546 -9.84 27.48 8.77
C ILE A 546 -10.18 26.26 9.64
N GLU A 547 -9.48 25.15 9.48
CA GLU A 547 -9.69 23.95 10.30
C GLU A 547 -9.47 24.22 11.79
N TYR A 548 -8.50 25.08 12.12
CA TYR A 548 -8.25 25.46 13.50
C TYR A 548 -9.37 26.32 14.08
N HIS A 549 -9.87 27.29 13.33
CA HIS A 549 -11.02 28.09 13.75
C HIS A 549 -12.26 27.23 14.02
N ARG A 550 -12.57 26.26 13.15
CA ARG A 550 -13.67 25.30 13.38
C ARG A 550 -13.48 24.51 14.67
N SER A 551 -12.24 24.09 14.95
CA SER A 551 -11.89 23.37 16.18
C SER A 551 -12.05 24.23 17.44
N LEU A 552 -11.69 25.52 17.39
CA LEU A 552 -11.87 26.45 18.50
C LEU A 552 -13.36 26.72 18.75
N ARG A 553 -14.13 27.05 17.71
CA ARG A 553 -15.60 27.25 17.82
C ARG A 553 -16.31 26.03 18.39
N SER A 554 -15.96 24.82 17.90
CA SER A 554 -16.54 23.59 18.43
C SER A 554 -16.22 23.41 19.91
N ARG A 555 -15.02 23.77 20.37
CA ARG A 555 -14.64 23.69 21.79
C ARG A 555 -15.38 24.73 22.65
N GLU A 556 -15.59 25.94 22.16
CA GLU A 556 -16.30 27.00 22.87
C GLU A 556 -17.81 26.74 22.94
N GLN A 557 -18.44 26.30 21.85
CA GLN A 557 -19.83 25.85 21.84
C GLN A 557 -20.08 24.69 22.80
N VAL A 558 -19.17 23.74 22.83
CA VAL A 558 -19.20 22.60 23.75
C VAL A 558 -19.05 23.04 25.19
N HIS A 559 -18.21 24.03 25.45
CA HIS A 559 -18.03 24.59 26.79
C HIS A 559 -19.33 25.28 27.29
N SER A 560 -20.02 26.05 26.44
CA SER A 560 -21.24 26.73 26.82
C SER A 560 -22.42 25.78 27.09
N ILE A 561 -22.65 24.78 26.25
CA ILE A 561 -23.80 23.86 26.38
C ILE A 561 -23.68 22.95 27.62
N LEU A 562 -22.50 22.43 27.92
CA LEU A 562 -22.30 21.55 29.08
C LEU A 562 -22.22 22.33 30.40
N ASP A 563 -21.84 23.61 30.37
CA ASP A 563 -21.82 24.49 31.55
C ASP A 563 -23.22 24.92 31.98
N ASP A 564 -24.20 24.91 31.08
CA ASP A 564 -25.60 25.17 31.36
C ASP A 564 -26.31 24.04 32.10
N ILE A 565 -25.66 22.87 32.25
CA ILE A 565 -26.24 21.71 32.93
C ILE A 565 -25.94 21.79 34.45
N PRO A 566 -26.96 21.91 35.30
CA PRO A 566 -26.75 21.96 36.74
C PRO A 566 -25.96 20.75 37.26
N GLY A 567 -24.90 20.99 38.00
CA GLY A 567 -24.07 19.94 38.61
C GLY A 567 -22.98 19.38 37.72
N ILE A 568 -22.77 19.91 36.51
CA ILE A 568 -21.64 19.57 35.62
C ILE A 568 -20.59 20.69 35.73
N GLY A 569 -19.63 20.49 36.60
CA GLY A 569 -18.46 21.37 36.70
C GLY A 569 -17.30 20.87 35.83
N ASP A 570 -16.20 21.61 35.84
CA ASP A 570 -14.99 21.42 35.00
C ASP A 570 -14.49 19.96 34.95
N THR A 571 -14.48 19.28 36.09
CA THR A 571 -13.97 17.89 36.19
C THR A 571 -14.86 16.92 35.44
N ARG A 572 -16.19 17.02 35.63
CA ARG A 572 -17.18 16.14 34.98
C ARG A 572 -17.26 16.41 33.48
N ARG A 573 -17.22 17.67 33.09
CA ARG A 573 -17.18 18.10 31.68
C ARG A 573 -15.96 17.51 30.95
N LYS A 574 -14.76 17.64 31.55
CA LYS A 574 -13.54 17.07 30.96
C LYS A 574 -13.61 15.54 30.84
N ALA A 575 -14.21 14.87 31.83
CA ALA A 575 -14.38 13.41 31.79
C ALA A 575 -15.38 12.98 30.69
N LEU A 576 -16.50 13.66 30.54
CA LEU A 576 -17.48 13.41 29.47
C LEU A 576 -16.86 13.60 28.09
N LEU A 577 -16.18 14.72 27.87
CA LEU A 577 -15.51 15.00 26.58
C LEU A 577 -14.36 14.05 26.27
N ARG A 578 -13.63 13.57 27.27
CA ARG A 578 -12.58 12.56 27.10
C ARG A 578 -13.16 11.23 26.63
N LYS A 579 -14.29 10.79 27.20
CA LYS A 579 -14.93 9.51 26.91
C LYS A 579 -15.69 9.54 25.57
N PHE A 580 -16.51 10.54 25.36
CA PHE A 580 -17.45 10.59 24.23
C PHE A 580 -16.93 11.40 23.01
N LYS A 581 -15.85 12.18 23.17
CA LYS A 581 -15.14 12.96 22.14
C LYS A 581 -15.94 14.10 21.48
N SER A 582 -17.28 14.07 21.45
CA SER A 582 -18.15 15.13 20.93
C SER A 582 -19.43 15.26 21.77
N VAL A 583 -20.11 16.42 21.62
CA VAL A 583 -21.40 16.68 22.29
C VAL A 583 -22.52 15.85 21.68
N GLU A 584 -22.47 15.63 20.38
CA GLU A 584 -23.42 14.76 19.69
C GLU A 584 -23.40 13.34 20.32
N ASN A 585 -22.21 12.80 20.54
CA ASN A 585 -22.06 11.50 21.21
C ASN A 585 -22.51 11.51 22.68
N ILE A 586 -22.35 12.63 23.39
CA ILE A 586 -22.87 12.79 24.76
C ILE A 586 -24.40 12.86 24.76
N ARG A 587 -24.99 13.54 23.78
CA ARG A 587 -26.45 13.63 23.61
C ARG A 587 -27.06 12.27 23.30
N ASP A 588 -26.42 11.51 22.41
CA ASP A 588 -26.93 10.21 21.94
C ASP A 588 -26.61 9.05 22.91
N ALA A 589 -25.85 9.34 24.00
CA ALA A 589 -25.47 8.34 25.01
C ALA A 589 -26.62 8.06 25.99
N SER A 590 -26.78 6.82 26.40
CA SER A 590 -27.74 6.40 27.43
C SER A 590 -27.33 6.90 28.82
N GLU A 591 -28.31 7.05 29.72
CA GLU A 591 -28.08 7.43 31.14
C GLU A 591 -27.07 6.49 31.83
N LYS A 592 -27.10 5.19 31.49
CA LYS A 592 -26.14 4.20 32.02
C LYS A 592 -24.71 4.43 31.54
N GLU A 593 -24.52 4.76 30.29
CA GLU A 593 -23.20 5.05 29.72
C GLU A 593 -22.63 6.36 30.28
N LEU A 594 -23.47 7.38 30.47
CA LEU A 594 -23.10 8.63 31.12
C LEU A 594 -22.68 8.41 32.58
N ALA A 595 -23.42 7.58 33.33
CA ALA A 595 -23.10 7.26 34.73
C ALA A 595 -21.79 6.47 34.91
N GLN A 596 -21.37 5.72 33.90
CA GLN A 596 -20.08 4.98 33.87
C GLN A 596 -18.87 5.87 33.52
N THR A 597 -19.04 7.17 33.38
CA THR A 597 -17.94 8.09 33.11
C THR A 597 -17.24 8.48 34.42
N GLU A 598 -15.93 8.61 34.37
CA GLU A 598 -15.11 9.03 35.51
C GLU A 598 -15.69 10.32 36.16
N SER A 599 -15.76 10.38 37.46
CA SER A 599 -16.30 11.50 38.25
C SER A 599 -17.81 11.78 38.08
N MET A 600 -18.55 10.99 37.31
CA MET A 600 -20.00 11.06 37.19
C MET A 600 -20.71 10.19 38.27
N ASN A 601 -21.90 10.62 38.64
CA ASN A 601 -22.83 9.81 39.48
C ASN A 601 -24.20 9.73 38.79
N ALA A 602 -25.08 8.87 39.26
CA ALA A 602 -26.40 8.64 38.68
C ALA A 602 -27.21 9.95 38.53
N ARG A 603 -27.15 10.83 39.54
CA ARG A 603 -27.87 12.13 39.52
C ARG A 603 -27.35 13.04 38.41
N SER A 604 -26.04 13.16 38.28
CA SER A 604 -25.42 14.00 37.23
C SER A 604 -25.62 13.41 35.83
N ALA A 605 -25.56 12.10 35.69
CA ALA A 605 -25.82 11.43 34.41
C ALA A 605 -27.26 11.65 33.95
N ARG A 606 -28.22 11.55 34.87
CA ARG A 606 -29.62 11.84 34.62
C ARG A 606 -29.84 13.30 34.21
N GLN A 607 -29.18 14.25 34.86
CA GLN A 607 -29.26 15.68 34.51
C GLN A 607 -28.73 15.94 33.08
N VAL A 608 -27.63 15.32 32.68
CA VAL A 608 -27.11 15.41 31.31
C VAL A 608 -28.09 14.80 30.31
N TYR A 609 -28.60 13.62 30.60
CA TYR A 609 -29.57 12.94 29.75
C TYR A 609 -30.85 13.77 29.58
N GLU A 610 -31.44 14.22 30.70
CA GLU A 610 -32.65 15.04 30.67
C GLU A 610 -32.45 16.39 29.94
N PHE A 611 -31.28 17.03 30.07
CA PHE A 611 -30.99 18.29 29.40
C PHE A 611 -31.05 18.19 27.88
N PHE A 612 -30.55 17.09 27.32
CA PHE A 612 -30.56 16.87 25.86
C PHE A 612 -31.84 16.22 25.33
N HIS A 613 -32.68 15.59 26.19
CA HIS A 613 -33.88 14.85 25.79
C HIS A 613 -35.19 15.44 26.37
N LYS A 614 -35.13 16.55 27.13
CA LYS A 614 -36.34 17.30 27.47
C LYS A 614 -36.75 18.15 26.26
N SER A 615 -37.84 17.69 25.59
CA SER A 615 -38.63 18.50 24.61
C SER A 615 -39.30 19.65 25.29
#